data_501c7cebc19717d2807f2d7445f1914c
#
_entry.id   501c7cebc19717d2807f2d7445f1914c
#
_cell.length_a   1.000
_cell.length_b   1.000
_cell.length_c   1.000
_cell.angle_alpha   90.00
_cell.angle_beta   90.00
_cell.angle_gamma   90.00
#
_symmetry.space_group_name_H-M   'P 1'
#
loop_
_entity.id
_entity.type
_entity.pdbx_description
1 polymer ?
#
loop_
_entity_poly.entity_id
_entity_poly.type
_entity_poly.pdbx_seq_one_letter_code
_entity_poly.pdbx_strand_id
1 'polypeptide(L)'
;DVPAIKTLDEDGIVIYAGSFSKILAPGIRVAYAVVPNSIAGAFTIGKQVSDVHTGVLNQMIVYRWFKEYDVNAHIDEIRKIYRKKINLMCEKLDEYCPQIEYVRPQGGLFLWAKLPENVDMLDYCKRLVEHKVAVVPGNAFIVDESKPCNYIRLNFSTPSDKNIIKGAKIMGEVLKEY
;
A
#
# COMPACT_ATOMS: atom_id res chain seq x y z
N ASP A 1 -0.79 17.47 6.21
CA ASP A 1 -0.87 16.63 5.01
C ASP A 1 0.39 16.82 4.16
N VAL A 2 0.89 15.72 3.58
CA VAL A 2 2.02 15.79 2.63
C VAL A 2 1.47 16.17 1.27
N PRO A 3 1.96 17.25 0.63
CA PRO A 3 1.48 17.67 -0.68
C PRO A 3 1.85 16.62 -1.75
N ALA A 4 0.98 16.46 -2.76
CA ALA A 4 1.29 15.60 -3.90
C ALA A 4 2.40 16.21 -4.75
N ILE A 5 3.25 15.37 -5.36
CA ILE A 5 4.33 15.84 -6.26
C ILE A 5 3.76 16.72 -7.40
N LYS A 6 2.53 16.43 -7.86
CA LYS A 6 1.84 17.24 -8.87
C LYS A 6 1.67 18.70 -8.47
N THR A 7 1.61 19.03 -7.18
CA THR A 7 1.49 20.44 -6.72
C THR A 7 2.79 21.25 -6.92
N LEU A 8 3.90 20.59 -7.20
CA LEU A 8 5.21 21.18 -7.48
C LEU A 8 5.51 21.23 -8.99
N ASP A 9 4.58 20.80 -9.83
CA ASP A 9 4.77 20.64 -11.26
C ASP A 9 4.44 21.93 -12.00
N GLU A 10 5.45 22.75 -12.26
CA GLU A 10 5.35 23.97 -13.05
C GLU A 10 5.48 23.69 -14.56
N ASP A 11 6.18 22.62 -14.95
CA ASP A 11 6.47 22.27 -16.34
C ASP A 11 5.42 21.38 -17.01
N GLY A 12 4.45 20.91 -16.26
CA GLY A 12 3.38 20.01 -16.78
C GLY A 12 3.87 18.63 -17.18
N ILE A 13 4.86 18.07 -16.47
CA ILE A 13 5.45 16.75 -16.73
C ILE A 13 4.96 15.64 -15.79
N VAL A 14 4.28 16.01 -14.69
CA VAL A 14 3.80 15.04 -13.71
C VAL A 14 2.38 14.59 -14.03
N ILE A 15 2.17 13.29 -14.13
CA ILE A 15 0.84 12.66 -14.14
C ILE A 15 0.46 12.30 -12.70
N TYR A 16 -0.67 12.80 -12.23
CA TYR A 16 -1.23 12.40 -10.94
C TYR A 16 -2.32 11.36 -11.14
N ALA A 17 -2.17 10.20 -10.50
CA ALA A 17 -3.17 9.14 -10.52
C ALA A 17 -3.75 8.93 -9.11
N GLY A 18 -5.06 9.06 -8.98
CA GLY A 18 -5.80 8.84 -7.75
C GLY A 18 -6.76 7.66 -7.87
N SER A 19 -6.93 6.90 -6.78
CA SER A 19 -7.81 5.73 -6.77
C SER A 19 -8.75 5.77 -5.57
N PHE A 20 -10.01 5.41 -5.80
CA PHE A 20 -11.01 5.27 -4.73
C PHE A 20 -10.95 3.90 -4.02
N SER A 21 -10.08 2.99 -4.49
CA SER A 21 -9.96 1.63 -3.94
C SER A 21 -9.58 1.59 -2.46
N LYS A 22 -8.84 2.59 -1.95
CA LYS A 22 -8.32 2.62 -0.58
C LYS A 22 -9.08 3.55 0.36
N ILE A 23 -9.91 4.43 -0.19
CA ILE A 23 -10.71 5.39 0.58
C ILE A 23 -12.21 5.11 0.55
N LEU A 24 -12.69 4.35 -0.45
CA LEU A 24 -14.10 3.95 -0.54
C LEU A 24 -14.23 2.42 -0.57
N ALA A 25 -13.93 1.79 -1.70
CA ALA A 25 -13.99 0.33 -1.81
C ALA A 25 -13.13 -0.19 -2.98
N PRO A 26 -12.33 -1.25 -2.80
CA PRO A 26 -11.49 -1.79 -3.87
C PRO A 26 -12.28 -2.42 -5.01
N GLY A 27 -13.47 -2.98 -4.74
CA GLY A 27 -14.34 -3.61 -5.72
C GLY A 27 -14.99 -2.64 -6.71
N ILE A 28 -15.03 -1.35 -6.41
CA ILE A 28 -15.62 -0.32 -7.29
C ILE A 28 -14.83 -0.12 -8.59
N ARG A 29 -13.53 -0.37 -8.58
CA ARG A 29 -12.66 -0.24 -9.76
C ARG A 29 -12.69 1.13 -10.44
N VAL A 30 -12.79 2.21 -9.66
CA VAL A 30 -12.76 3.59 -10.14
C VAL A 30 -11.47 4.27 -9.68
N ALA A 31 -10.83 4.93 -10.64
CA ALA A 31 -9.66 5.77 -10.45
C ALA A 31 -9.77 6.99 -11.36
N TYR A 32 -8.91 7.97 -11.15
CA TYR A 32 -8.82 9.15 -12.00
C TYR A 32 -7.37 9.54 -12.23
N ALA A 33 -7.11 10.25 -13.31
CA ALA A 33 -5.81 10.81 -13.60
C ALA A 33 -5.94 12.29 -13.94
N VAL A 34 -4.97 13.08 -13.45
CA VAL A 34 -4.74 14.46 -13.87
C VAL A 34 -3.48 14.45 -14.73
N VAL A 35 -3.68 14.64 -16.02
CA VAL A 35 -2.61 14.53 -17.02
C VAL A 35 -2.31 15.89 -17.66
N PRO A 36 -1.09 16.13 -18.14
CA PRO A 36 -0.78 17.31 -18.92
C PRO A 36 -1.63 17.41 -20.20
N ASN A 37 -2.01 18.62 -20.59
CA ASN A 37 -2.82 18.84 -21.78
C ASN A 37 -2.17 18.29 -23.06
N SER A 38 -0.84 18.30 -23.15
CA SER A 38 -0.08 17.78 -24.30
C SER A 38 -0.32 16.29 -24.59
N ILE A 39 -0.69 15.50 -23.57
CA ILE A 39 -0.92 14.04 -23.70
C ILE A 39 -2.35 13.63 -23.44
N ALA A 40 -3.25 14.56 -23.09
CA ALA A 40 -4.63 14.24 -22.71
C ALA A 40 -5.39 13.48 -23.82
N GLY A 41 -5.20 13.87 -25.09
CA GLY A 41 -5.79 13.18 -26.23
C GLY A 41 -5.29 11.74 -26.39
N ALA A 42 -3.98 11.53 -26.34
CA ALA A 42 -3.39 10.21 -26.41
C ALA A 42 -3.80 9.32 -25.23
N PHE A 43 -3.89 9.91 -24.03
CA PHE A 43 -4.35 9.21 -22.83
C PHE A 43 -5.81 8.74 -22.95
N THR A 44 -6.68 9.58 -23.52
CA THR A 44 -8.09 9.24 -23.81
C THR A 44 -8.19 8.09 -24.80
N ILE A 45 -7.45 8.15 -25.92
CA ILE A 45 -7.41 7.07 -26.92
C ILE A 45 -6.89 5.78 -26.29
N GLY A 46 -5.80 5.85 -25.52
CA GLY A 46 -5.26 4.71 -24.78
C GLY A 46 -6.30 4.04 -23.87
N LYS A 47 -7.11 4.84 -23.16
CA LYS A 47 -8.21 4.34 -22.34
C LYS A 47 -9.29 3.65 -23.16
N GLN A 48 -9.68 4.26 -24.30
CA GLN A 48 -10.70 3.70 -25.19
C GLN A 48 -10.30 2.33 -25.77
N VAL A 49 -9.04 2.16 -26.15
CA VAL A 49 -8.58 0.88 -26.68
C VAL A 49 -8.31 -0.18 -25.60
N SER A 50 -8.11 0.25 -24.34
CA SER A 50 -7.86 -0.68 -23.22
C SER A 50 -9.15 -1.31 -22.70
N ASP A 51 -10.19 -0.51 -22.42
CA ASP A 51 -11.44 -0.99 -21.80
C ASP A 51 -12.66 -0.10 -22.14
N VAL A 52 -12.56 0.72 -23.16
CA VAL A 52 -13.57 1.70 -23.61
C VAL A 52 -13.80 2.80 -22.56
N HIS A 53 -14.30 2.44 -21.37
CA HIS A 53 -14.50 3.34 -20.23
C HIS A 53 -14.69 2.55 -18.93
N THR A 54 -14.45 3.22 -17.82
CA THR A 54 -14.81 2.69 -16.50
C THR A 54 -16.34 2.58 -16.36
N GLY A 55 -16.84 1.50 -15.78
CA GLY A 55 -18.28 1.24 -15.65
C GLY A 55 -19.07 2.45 -15.09
N VAL A 56 -20.08 2.90 -15.83
CA VAL A 56 -20.84 4.12 -15.49
C VAL A 56 -21.53 4.00 -14.14
N LEU A 57 -22.12 2.84 -13.82
CA LEU A 57 -22.74 2.60 -12.51
C LEU A 57 -21.75 2.87 -11.36
N ASN A 58 -20.53 2.37 -11.49
CA ASN A 58 -19.50 2.54 -10.47
C ASN A 58 -19.05 4.00 -10.34
N GLN A 59 -18.98 4.74 -11.45
CA GLN A 59 -18.74 6.18 -11.43
C GLN A 59 -19.87 6.94 -10.74
N MET A 60 -21.14 6.55 -10.99
CA MET A 60 -22.31 7.15 -10.34
C MET A 60 -22.31 6.89 -8.83
N ILE A 61 -21.89 5.70 -8.38
CA ILE A 61 -21.74 5.39 -6.94
C ILE A 61 -20.73 6.35 -6.31
N VAL A 62 -19.55 6.53 -6.91
CA VAL A 62 -18.53 7.46 -6.43
C VAL A 62 -19.07 8.91 -6.42
N TYR A 63 -19.75 9.33 -7.48
CA TYR A 63 -20.35 10.67 -7.56
C TYR A 63 -21.36 10.91 -6.42
N ARG A 64 -22.28 9.94 -6.18
CA ARG A 64 -23.26 10.00 -5.11
C ARG A 64 -22.59 10.05 -3.73
N TRP A 65 -21.55 9.25 -3.55
CA TRP A 65 -20.78 9.25 -2.30
C TRP A 65 -20.22 10.65 -1.98
N PHE A 66 -19.62 11.33 -2.96
CA PHE A 66 -19.13 12.71 -2.77
C PHE A 66 -20.26 13.73 -2.53
N LYS A 67 -21.47 13.49 -3.06
CA LYS A 67 -22.61 14.41 -2.93
C LYS A 67 -23.36 14.24 -1.62
N GLU A 68 -23.47 13.03 -1.12
CA GLU A 68 -24.40 12.67 -0.05
C GLU A 68 -23.72 12.41 1.28
N TYR A 69 -22.39 12.24 1.29
CA TYR A 69 -21.63 11.90 2.49
C TYR A 69 -20.50 12.89 2.75
N ASP A 70 -20.14 13.07 4.02
CA ASP A 70 -18.93 13.78 4.40
C ASP A 70 -17.69 12.88 4.23
N VAL A 71 -17.06 13.03 3.07
CA VAL A 71 -15.89 12.25 2.68
C VAL A 71 -14.69 12.52 3.60
N ASN A 72 -14.55 13.76 4.09
CA ASN A 72 -13.45 14.12 4.97
C ASN A 72 -13.61 13.46 6.35
N ALA A 73 -14.81 13.50 6.92
CA ALA A 73 -15.10 12.79 8.17
C ALA A 73 -14.84 11.28 8.03
N HIS A 74 -15.25 10.67 6.92
CA HIS A 74 -14.97 9.26 6.63
C HIS A 74 -13.46 8.96 6.55
N ILE A 75 -12.70 9.80 5.86
CA ILE A 75 -11.22 9.64 5.76
C ILE A 75 -10.58 9.78 7.15
N ASP A 76 -11.03 10.70 7.98
CA ASP A 76 -10.51 10.88 9.33
C ASP A 76 -10.77 9.66 10.23
N GLU A 77 -11.93 9.02 10.12
CA GLU A 77 -12.19 7.76 10.82
C GLU A 77 -11.27 6.63 10.35
N ILE A 78 -11.07 6.48 9.04
CA ILE A 78 -10.12 5.50 8.49
C ILE A 78 -8.69 5.78 9.00
N ARG A 79 -8.28 7.03 9.03
CA ARG A 79 -6.96 7.44 9.55
C ARG A 79 -6.77 7.06 11.01
N LYS A 80 -7.79 7.22 11.86
CA LYS A 80 -7.75 6.80 13.27
C LYS A 80 -7.54 5.28 13.39
N ILE A 81 -8.30 4.50 12.62
CA ILE A 81 -8.19 3.03 12.61
C ILE A 81 -6.80 2.59 12.17
N TYR A 82 -6.29 3.14 11.07
CA TYR A 82 -4.98 2.75 10.54
C TYR A 82 -3.83 3.21 11.42
N ARG A 83 -3.94 4.36 12.08
CA ARG A 83 -2.96 4.82 13.07
C ARG A 83 -2.85 3.85 14.25
N LYS A 84 -3.98 3.35 14.75
CA LYS A 84 -3.97 2.33 15.80
C LYS A 84 -3.27 1.05 15.34
N LYS A 85 -3.59 0.58 14.14
CA LYS A 85 -3.03 -0.67 13.58
C LYS A 85 -1.53 -0.57 13.30
N ILE A 86 -1.04 0.54 12.71
CA ILE A 86 0.39 0.71 12.47
C ILE A 86 1.18 0.84 13.79
N ASN A 87 0.64 1.52 14.78
CA ASN A 87 1.26 1.61 16.09
C ASN A 87 1.40 0.24 16.74
N LEU A 88 0.33 -0.59 16.69
CA LEU A 88 0.36 -1.96 17.17
C LEU A 88 1.37 -2.82 16.41
N MET A 89 1.40 -2.71 15.07
CA MET A 89 2.35 -3.45 14.25
C MET A 89 3.79 -3.09 14.60
N CYS A 90 4.13 -1.80 14.68
CA CYS A 90 5.46 -1.35 15.07
C CYS A 90 5.84 -1.83 16.47
N GLU A 91 4.95 -1.68 17.46
CA GLU A 91 5.19 -2.18 18.82
C GLU A 91 5.51 -3.68 18.84
N LYS A 92 4.76 -4.47 18.09
CA LYS A 92 4.95 -5.92 18.06
C LYS A 92 6.15 -6.37 17.23
N LEU A 93 6.52 -5.62 16.21
CA LEU A 93 7.78 -5.84 15.50
C LEU A 93 8.98 -5.50 16.39
N ASP A 94 8.95 -4.38 17.11
CA ASP A 94 10.00 -4.01 18.05
C ASP A 94 10.16 -5.05 19.17
N GLU A 95 9.04 -5.69 19.60
CA GLU A 95 9.04 -6.72 20.65
C GLU A 95 9.55 -8.08 20.14
N TYR A 96 9.08 -8.55 18.98
CA TYR A 96 9.35 -9.92 18.52
C TYR A 96 10.42 -10.03 17.43
N CYS A 97 10.68 -8.95 16.70
CA CYS A 97 11.59 -8.89 15.56
C CYS A 97 12.57 -7.70 15.65
N PRO A 98 13.27 -7.49 16.78
CA PRO A 98 14.08 -6.28 17.00
C PRO A 98 15.23 -6.11 15.99
N GLN A 99 15.58 -7.15 15.25
CA GLN A 99 16.59 -7.14 14.20
C GLN A 99 16.05 -6.66 12.83
N ILE A 100 14.73 -6.46 12.68
CA ILE A 100 14.14 -5.89 11.47
C ILE A 100 14.23 -4.36 11.55
N GLU A 101 14.80 -3.75 10.52
CA GLU A 101 14.90 -2.31 10.41
C GLU A 101 13.72 -1.75 9.60
N TYR A 102 13.11 -0.67 10.05
CA TYR A 102 12.09 0.04 9.28
C TYR A 102 11.97 1.51 9.69
N VAL A 103 11.51 2.33 8.76
CA VAL A 103 11.09 3.70 9.07
C VAL A 103 9.60 3.69 9.37
N ARG A 104 9.21 4.24 10.54
CA ARG A 104 7.79 4.32 10.92
C ARG A 104 7.03 5.18 9.89
N PRO A 105 6.04 4.61 9.19
CA PRO A 105 5.35 5.35 8.14
C PRO A 105 4.46 6.45 8.71
N GLN A 106 4.44 7.60 8.05
CA GLN A 106 3.56 8.73 8.39
C GLN A 106 2.17 8.62 7.74
N GLY A 107 1.97 7.65 6.88
CA GLY A 107 0.72 7.41 6.16
C GLY A 107 0.75 6.14 5.34
N GLY A 108 -0.28 5.94 4.52
CA GLY A 108 -0.42 4.75 3.69
C GLY A 108 -0.98 3.54 4.43
N LEU A 109 -0.74 2.35 3.87
CA LEU A 109 -1.32 1.07 4.30
C LEU A 109 -0.27 0.00 4.55
N PHE A 110 1.00 0.33 4.26
CA PHE A 110 2.09 -0.62 4.22
C PHE A 110 3.27 -0.12 5.05
N LEU A 111 4.01 -1.07 5.59
CA LEU A 111 5.31 -0.86 6.21
C LEU A 111 6.37 -1.55 5.34
N TRP A 112 7.43 -0.83 5.03
CA TRP A 112 8.59 -1.33 4.31
C TRP A 112 9.68 -1.65 5.30
N ALA A 113 10.10 -2.91 5.36
CA ALA A 113 10.99 -3.42 6.39
C ALA A 113 12.19 -4.14 5.77
N LYS A 114 13.39 -3.87 6.30
CA LYS A 114 14.63 -4.50 5.92
C LYS A 114 14.93 -5.67 6.86
N LEU A 115 15.20 -6.83 6.27
CA LEU A 115 15.65 -8.01 7.01
C LEU A 115 17.14 -7.93 7.32
N PRO A 116 17.63 -8.65 8.34
CA PRO A 116 19.05 -8.82 8.60
C PRO A 116 19.80 -9.39 7.38
N GLU A 117 21.08 -9.05 7.25
CA GLU A 117 21.87 -9.43 6.06
C GLU A 117 22.10 -10.93 5.89
N ASN A 118 22.06 -11.68 7.00
CA ASN A 118 22.19 -13.15 7.02
C ASN A 118 20.89 -13.88 6.62
N VAL A 119 19.78 -13.18 6.44
CA VAL A 119 18.48 -13.77 6.12
C VAL A 119 18.25 -13.73 4.61
N ASP A 120 18.07 -14.89 3.97
CA ASP A 120 17.56 -14.95 2.60
C ASP A 120 16.08 -14.55 2.60
N MET A 121 15.77 -13.43 1.96
CA MET A 121 14.44 -12.84 1.95
C MET A 121 13.38 -13.76 1.33
N LEU A 122 13.72 -14.47 0.25
CA LEU A 122 12.76 -15.35 -0.43
C LEU A 122 12.48 -16.60 0.39
N ASP A 123 13.54 -17.22 0.97
CA ASP A 123 13.39 -18.35 1.87
C ASP A 123 12.59 -17.96 3.11
N TYR A 124 12.89 -16.83 3.71
CA TYR A 124 12.11 -16.28 4.83
C TYR A 124 10.62 -16.11 4.49
N CYS A 125 10.31 -15.49 3.36
CA CYS A 125 8.93 -15.33 2.92
C CYS A 125 8.23 -16.68 2.72
N LYS A 126 8.93 -17.68 2.17
CA LYS A 126 8.41 -19.03 1.98
C LYS A 126 8.10 -19.72 3.31
N ARG A 127 9.01 -19.67 4.27
CA ARG A 127 8.80 -20.23 5.62
C ARG A 127 7.64 -19.55 6.35
N LEU A 128 7.51 -18.23 6.21
CA LEU A 128 6.36 -17.51 6.77
C LEU A 128 5.03 -18.02 6.21
N VAL A 129 4.96 -18.33 4.91
CA VAL A 129 3.74 -18.89 4.30
C VAL A 129 3.40 -20.27 4.86
N GLU A 130 4.40 -21.12 5.15
CA GLU A 130 4.21 -22.41 5.81
C GLU A 130 3.58 -22.24 7.20
N HIS A 131 3.93 -21.16 7.90
CA HIS A 131 3.33 -20.76 9.18
C HIS A 131 2.07 -19.87 9.05
N LYS A 132 1.50 -19.78 7.84
CA LYS A 132 0.26 -19.02 7.54
C LYS A 132 0.38 -17.50 7.77
N VAL A 133 1.58 -16.98 7.57
CA VAL A 133 1.88 -15.55 7.50
C VAL A 133 2.33 -15.22 6.09
N ALA A 134 1.66 -14.28 5.42
CA ALA A 134 2.03 -13.85 4.08
C ALA A 134 2.52 -12.39 4.13
N VAL A 135 3.70 -12.17 3.58
CA VAL A 135 4.29 -10.85 3.34
C VAL A 135 4.65 -10.73 1.86
N VAL A 136 4.86 -9.53 1.37
CA VAL A 136 5.25 -9.36 -0.03
C VAL A 136 6.75 -9.18 -0.11
N PRO A 137 7.47 -10.05 -0.84
CA PRO A 137 8.92 -9.94 -1.03
C PRO A 137 9.27 -8.64 -1.77
N GLY A 138 10.36 -8.01 -1.36
CA GLY A 138 10.75 -6.68 -1.83
C GLY A 138 11.20 -6.63 -3.29
N ASN A 139 11.70 -7.74 -3.83
CA ASN A 139 12.09 -7.82 -5.23
C ASN A 139 10.93 -7.51 -6.21
N ALA A 140 9.67 -7.70 -5.79
CA ALA A 140 8.50 -7.30 -6.57
C ALA A 140 8.36 -5.77 -6.79
N PHE A 141 9.22 -4.95 -6.15
CA PHE A 141 9.13 -3.49 -6.17
C PHE A 141 10.40 -2.80 -6.67
N ILE A 142 11.43 -3.53 -7.01
CA ILE A 142 12.68 -3.00 -7.56
C ILE A 142 12.65 -3.04 -9.08
N VAL A 143 13.32 -2.06 -9.71
CA VAL A 143 13.35 -1.92 -11.18
C VAL A 143 14.16 -3.05 -11.84
N ASP A 144 15.22 -3.49 -11.19
CA ASP A 144 16.12 -4.53 -11.67
C ASP A 144 16.03 -5.74 -10.74
N GLU A 145 15.19 -6.71 -11.11
CA GLU A 145 14.93 -7.91 -10.31
C GLU A 145 16.17 -8.82 -10.10
N SER A 146 17.24 -8.61 -10.89
CA SER A 146 18.51 -9.35 -10.72
C SER A 146 19.33 -8.87 -9.52
N LYS A 147 19.02 -7.66 -9.00
CA LYS A 147 19.72 -7.12 -7.84
C LYS A 147 19.21 -7.74 -6.54
N PRO A 148 20.11 -8.02 -5.59
CA PRO A 148 19.69 -8.48 -4.28
C PRO A 148 18.79 -7.45 -3.59
N CYS A 149 17.69 -7.94 -3.04
CA CYS A 149 16.74 -7.13 -2.27
C CYS A 149 16.47 -7.82 -0.93
N ASN A 150 16.78 -7.17 0.17
CA ASN A 150 16.57 -7.70 1.51
C ASN A 150 15.45 -7.01 2.26
N TYR A 151 14.39 -6.65 1.51
CA TYR A 151 13.22 -5.96 2.06
C TYR A 151 11.95 -6.79 1.90
N ILE A 152 11.00 -6.54 2.79
CA ILE A 152 9.64 -7.09 2.73
C ILE A 152 8.64 -5.96 2.92
N ARG A 153 7.44 -6.12 2.33
CA ARG A 153 6.32 -5.21 2.54
C ARG A 153 5.24 -5.88 3.40
N LEU A 154 4.92 -5.23 4.51
CA LEU A 154 3.87 -5.64 5.44
C LEU A 154 2.62 -4.78 5.22
N ASN A 155 1.44 -5.39 5.34
CA ASN A 155 0.15 -4.71 5.29
C ASN A 155 -0.46 -4.68 6.70
N PHE A 156 -0.75 -3.49 7.21
CA PHE A 156 -1.41 -3.33 8.50
C PHE A 156 -2.91 -3.00 8.40
N SER A 157 -3.41 -2.66 7.22
CA SER A 157 -4.79 -2.21 7.06
C SER A 157 -5.82 -3.32 7.20
N THR A 158 -5.53 -4.49 6.65
CA THR A 158 -6.47 -5.61 6.53
C THR A 158 -6.53 -6.54 7.75
N PRO A 159 -5.39 -6.95 8.37
CA PRO A 159 -5.43 -7.93 9.44
C PRO A 159 -6.09 -7.37 10.70
N SER A 160 -6.73 -8.24 11.50
CA SER A 160 -7.21 -7.88 12.83
C SER A 160 -6.03 -7.63 13.79
N ASP A 161 -6.27 -6.91 14.90
CA ASP A 161 -5.26 -6.66 15.92
C ASP A 161 -4.64 -7.99 16.41
N LYS A 162 -5.46 -9.03 16.62
CA LYS A 162 -5.02 -10.38 17.00
C LYS A 162 -4.09 -11.00 15.96
N ASN A 163 -4.38 -10.80 14.67
CA ASN A 163 -3.55 -11.34 13.59
C ASN A 163 -2.25 -10.55 13.40
N ILE A 164 -2.23 -9.25 13.68
CA ILE A 164 -1.01 -8.45 13.71
C ILE A 164 -0.06 -8.99 14.80
N ILE A 165 -0.54 -9.19 16.01
CA ILE A 165 0.24 -9.72 17.13
C ILE A 165 0.77 -11.12 16.80
N LYS A 166 -0.12 -12.01 16.36
CA LYS A 166 0.25 -13.39 16.01
C LYS A 166 1.27 -13.43 14.87
N GLY A 167 1.07 -12.61 13.83
CA GLY A 167 1.96 -12.53 12.68
C GLY A 167 3.36 -12.06 13.07
N ALA A 168 3.47 -10.98 13.84
CA ALA A 168 4.75 -10.46 14.32
C ALA A 168 5.49 -11.50 15.18
N LYS A 169 4.78 -12.22 16.05
CA LYS A 169 5.38 -13.30 16.86
C LYS A 169 5.94 -14.42 15.98
N ILE A 170 5.18 -14.92 15.00
CA ILE A 170 5.63 -15.93 14.05
C ILE A 170 6.84 -15.44 13.25
N MET A 171 6.81 -14.18 12.78
CA MET A 171 7.94 -13.58 12.09
C MET A 171 9.22 -13.63 12.92
N GLY A 172 9.12 -13.30 14.21
CA GLY A 172 10.25 -13.38 15.14
C GLY A 172 10.71 -14.80 15.43
N GLU A 173 9.81 -15.78 15.49
CA GLU A 173 10.14 -17.20 15.67
C GLU A 173 10.93 -17.73 14.45
N VAL A 174 10.45 -17.44 13.24
CA VAL A 174 11.14 -17.85 11.99
C VAL A 174 12.49 -17.15 11.83
N LEU A 175 12.63 -15.88 12.26
CA LEU A 175 13.93 -15.19 12.22
C LEU A 175 15.02 -15.82 13.10
N LYS A 176 14.65 -16.55 14.14
CA LYS A 176 15.63 -17.24 15.00
C LYS A 176 16.25 -18.47 14.36
N GLU A 177 15.74 -18.90 13.23
CA GLU A 177 16.26 -20.05 12.47
C GLU A 177 17.43 -19.67 11.55
N TYR A 178 17.74 -18.36 11.44
CA TYR A 178 18.87 -17.79 10.70
C TYR A 178 19.96 -17.27 11.63
#